data_2cd4a6a06de1d72bb1eb00aef0c03b5c
#
_entry.id   2cd4a6a06de1d72bb1eb00aef0c03b5c
#
_cell.length_a   1.000
_cell.length_b   1.000
_cell.length_c   1.000
_cell.angle_alpha   90.00
_cell.angle_beta   90.00
_cell.angle_gamma   90.00
#
_symmetry.space_group_name_H-M   'P 1'
#
loop_
_entity.id
_entity.type
_entity.pdbx_description
1 polymer ?
#
loop_
_entity_poly.entity_id
_entity_poly.type
_entity_poly.pdbx_seq_one_letter_code
_entity_poly.pdbx_strand_id
1 'polypeptide(L)'
;MPLVKRLSAFAVVAGLAVMAGCGTAPAGQPSSPSARPTSSTSAPSSGPSAPGSSVPSPGGGKPAPSSPAPSPSRACAAAGTYLTAVRTGQHAGFDRVAFEFSGGLPAYAASVVKTVYSDTKGDVVPLAGQVLLRVVFRGATTWCPESAARTYAGPHVLTPYYPRLLVVSTAGDFEQVLSFGMGLAAPGPYRMYALTGPDRVVLDVSHVALGRFPGIWDITNWQQYWKSQYAWDNGHQPWLSNPAMVVEAWSRSRWHTTPVVRQVGAGTFQVTEPDGRVDTVSGMRPVTVPGPWVITKIAYGAAPNGT
;
A
#
# COMPACT_ATOMS: atom_id res chain seq x y z
N MET A 1 -36.11 -43.61 16.08
CA MET A 1 -36.28 -44.02 14.67
C MET A 1 -35.33 -43.26 13.80
N PRO A 2 -34.69 -43.89 12.81
CA PRO A 2 -33.25 -43.71 12.58
C PRO A 2 -32.90 -42.76 11.42
N LEU A 3 -31.81 -42.07 11.58
CA LEU A 3 -30.56 -42.10 10.79
C LEU A 3 -30.67 -42.49 9.31
N VAL A 4 -30.35 -41.58 8.41
CA VAL A 4 -29.71 -41.92 7.12
C VAL A 4 -28.57 -40.96 6.83
N LYS A 5 -27.34 -41.46 6.96
CA LYS A 5 -26.10 -40.90 6.39
C LYS A 5 -26.16 -41.08 4.87
N ARG A 6 -25.80 -40.07 4.10
CA ARG A 6 -25.29 -40.25 2.73
C ARG A 6 -23.90 -39.62 2.60
N LEU A 7 -22.91 -40.48 2.55
CA LEU A 7 -21.61 -40.21 1.97
C LEU A 7 -21.78 -40.10 0.43
N SER A 8 -21.18 -39.09 -0.14
CA SER A 8 -20.85 -39.08 -1.56
C SER A 8 -19.37 -38.77 -1.72
N ALA A 9 -18.66 -39.78 -2.14
CA ALA A 9 -17.28 -39.71 -2.60
C ALA A 9 -17.27 -39.14 -4.00
N PHE A 10 -16.39 -38.16 -4.26
CA PHE A 10 -16.02 -37.76 -5.62
C PHE A 10 -14.55 -38.09 -5.87
N ALA A 11 -14.39 -38.84 -6.94
CA ALA A 11 -13.15 -39.40 -7.41
C ALA A 11 -12.24 -38.33 -8.02
N VAL A 12 -10.95 -38.51 -7.76
CA VAL A 12 -9.83 -37.83 -8.40
C VAL A 12 -9.64 -38.41 -9.80
N VAL A 13 -9.64 -37.60 -10.82
CA VAL A 13 -9.11 -37.93 -12.15
C VAL A 13 -7.84 -37.13 -12.39
N ALA A 14 -6.73 -37.86 -12.39
CA ALA A 14 -5.43 -37.35 -12.83
C ALA A 14 -5.36 -37.41 -14.35
N GLY A 15 -5.13 -36.29 -14.99
CA GLY A 15 -4.83 -36.18 -16.42
C GLY A 15 -3.40 -35.67 -16.62
N LEU A 16 -2.51 -36.58 -16.97
CA LEU A 16 -1.15 -36.33 -17.41
C LEU A 16 -1.20 -35.97 -18.91
N ALA A 17 -0.73 -34.80 -19.32
CA ALA A 17 -0.41 -34.51 -20.71
C ALA A 17 1.01 -33.94 -20.78
N VAL A 18 1.91 -34.81 -21.27
CA VAL A 18 3.27 -34.46 -21.72
C VAL A 18 3.18 -33.97 -23.16
N MET A 19 3.67 -32.76 -23.42
CA MET A 19 4.03 -32.33 -24.78
C MET A 19 5.43 -31.73 -24.78
N ALA A 20 6.35 -32.49 -25.33
CA ALA A 20 7.66 -32.05 -25.74
C ALA A 20 7.54 -31.25 -27.02
N GLY A 21 8.18 -30.06 -27.07
CA GLY A 21 8.32 -29.24 -28.25
C GLY A 21 9.69 -28.57 -28.26
N CYS A 22 10.64 -29.16 -28.98
CA CYS A 22 11.91 -28.54 -29.33
C CYS A 22 11.70 -27.40 -30.32
N GLY A 23 12.28 -26.26 -30.05
CA GLY A 23 12.36 -25.13 -30.97
C GLY A 23 13.67 -24.36 -30.79
N THR A 24 14.54 -24.51 -31.72
CA THR A 24 15.88 -23.94 -31.91
C THR A 24 15.91 -22.41 -31.88
N ALA A 25 16.94 -21.87 -31.23
CA ALA A 25 17.37 -20.47 -31.31
C ALA A 25 18.04 -20.15 -32.67
N PRO A 26 18.13 -18.87 -33.05
CA PRO A 26 19.39 -18.37 -33.54
C PRO A 26 19.95 -17.17 -32.79
N ALA A 27 21.23 -17.20 -32.65
CA ALA A 27 22.12 -16.19 -32.13
C ALA A 27 22.14 -14.92 -33.00
N GLY A 28 22.28 -13.77 -32.39
CA GLY A 28 22.62 -12.51 -33.04
C GLY A 28 23.25 -11.57 -32.04
N GLN A 29 24.58 -11.48 -32.11
CA GLN A 29 25.44 -10.55 -31.38
C GLN A 29 25.70 -9.29 -32.21
N PRO A 30 26.57 -8.36 -31.79
CA PRO A 30 26.29 -7.15 -30.99
C PRO A 30 26.68 -5.89 -31.77
N SER A 31 26.34 -4.73 -31.26
CA SER A 31 27.05 -3.51 -31.70
C SER A 31 26.97 -2.43 -30.60
N SER A 32 28.07 -2.22 -29.93
CA SER A 32 28.42 -0.91 -29.38
C SER A 32 29.02 -0.05 -30.46
N PRO A 33 28.90 1.31 -30.40
CA PRO A 33 30.12 2.01 -30.07
C PRO A 33 29.95 3.20 -29.10
N SER A 34 31.00 3.36 -28.36
CA SER A 34 31.54 4.57 -27.72
C SER A 34 31.31 5.89 -28.47
N ALA A 35 31.05 6.95 -27.68
CA ALA A 35 31.74 8.23 -27.85
C ALA A 35 31.59 9.11 -26.62
N ARG A 36 32.71 9.39 -25.96
CA ARG A 36 32.96 10.51 -25.05
C ARG A 36 33.49 11.70 -25.87
N PRO A 37 33.24 12.95 -25.50
CA PRO A 37 34.34 13.86 -25.21
C PRO A 37 34.14 14.64 -23.89
N THR A 38 35.08 14.57 -23.00
CA THR A 38 36.17 15.49 -22.60
C THR A 38 35.83 16.96 -22.38
N SER A 39 36.00 17.35 -21.11
CA SER A 39 36.70 18.50 -20.54
C SER A 39 36.19 19.91 -20.77
N SER A 40 35.91 20.62 -19.66
CA SER A 40 36.69 21.83 -19.35
C SER A 40 36.56 22.28 -17.90
N THR A 41 37.63 22.35 -17.23
CA THR A 41 38.12 22.99 -16.04
C THR A 41 37.76 24.48 -15.95
N SER A 42 37.35 24.96 -14.77
CA SER A 42 37.79 26.24 -14.21
C SER A 42 37.32 26.38 -12.75
N ALA A 43 38.22 26.28 -11.79
CA ALA A 43 38.21 27.04 -10.56
C ALA A 43 39.16 28.25 -10.78
N PRO A 44 39.15 29.34 -9.96
CA PRO A 44 39.50 29.28 -8.56
C PRO A 44 38.89 30.36 -7.60
N SER A 45 38.95 30.05 -6.33
CA SER A 45 39.65 30.87 -5.32
C SER A 45 38.89 31.86 -4.42
N SER A 46 39.18 31.63 -3.14
CA SER A 46 39.39 32.52 -1.98
C SER A 46 38.12 33.05 -1.27
N GLY A 47 37.86 32.76 -0.05
CA GLY A 47 38.63 32.79 1.19
C GLY A 47 37.80 33.49 2.29
N PRO A 48 38.09 33.49 3.57
CA PRO A 48 37.12 33.31 4.64
C PRO A 48 36.73 34.59 5.41
N SER A 49 35.55 34.58 6.03
CA SER A 49 35.30 35.42 7.25
C SER A 49 34.09 34.88 8.02
N ALA A 50 34.34 34.36 9.19
CA ALA A 50 33.42 34.38 10.33
C ALA A 50 33.82 35.62 11.20
N PRO A 51 33.03 36.09 12.21
CA PRO A 51 31.96 35.48 12.98
C PRO A 51 30.75 36.39 13.24
N GLY A 52 29.68 35.83 13.75
CA GLY A 52 28.58 36.62 14.29
C GLY A 52 27.48 35.71 14.89
N SER A 53 27.65 35.32 16.16
CA SER A 53 26.61 34.72 16.97
C SER A 53 25.43 35.68 17.14
N SER A 54 24.23 35.25 16.75
CA SER A 54 22.98 35.76 17.31
C SER A 54 21.93 34.67 17.23
N VAL A 55 21.57 34.16 18.40
CA VAL A 55 20.44 33.25 18.65
C VAL A 55 19.16 34.07 18.49
N PRO A 56 18.18 33.68 17.64
CA PRO A 56 16.82 34.19 17.77
C PRO A 56 15.93 33.18 18.51
N SER A 57 15.16 33.74 19.45
CA SER A 57 14.04 33.13 20.17
C SER A 57 13.05 32.37 19.28
N PRO A 58 12.31 31.38 19.84
CA PRO A 58 11.31 30.62 19.10
C PRO A 58 10.07 31.50 18.86
N GLY A 59 9.99 32.07 17.65
CA GLY A 59 8.80 32.71 17.12
C GLY A 59 7.77 31.69 16.68
N GLY A 60 6.52 31.89 17.09
CA GLY A 60 5.38 31.03 16.79
C GLY A 60 5.24 30.70 15.31
N GLY A 61 5.26 29.42 15.00
CA GLY A 61 5.05 28.90 13.66
C GLY A 61 3.63 29.19 13.18
N LYS A 62 3.54 30.07 12.18
CA LYS A 62 2.34 30.26 11.37
C LYS A 62 1.99 28.90 10.71
N PRO A 63 0.71 28.45 10.72
CA PRO A 63 0.33 27.24 10.02
C PRO A 63 0.74 27.33 8.55
N ALA A 64 1.33 26.25 8.03
CA ALA A 64 1.66 26.13 6.62
C ALA A 64 0.39 26.36 5.78
N PRO A 65 0.48 27.07 4.63
CA PRO A 65 -0.68 27.29 3.78
C PRO A 65 -1.21 25.95 3.30
N SER A 66 -2.48 25.69 3.60
CA SER A 66 -3.24 24.57 3.04
C SER A 66 -3.10 24.60 1.52
N SER A 67 -2.78 23.49 0.90
CA SER A 67 -2.78 23.37 -0.56
C SER A 67 -4.09 23.93 -1.12
N PRO A 68 -4.06 24.74 -2.20
CA PRO A 68 -5.27 25.29 -2.77
C PRO A 68 -6.24 24.17 -3.11
N ALA A 69 -7.50 24.33 -2.69
CA ALA A 69 -8.56 23.41 -3.06
C ALA A 69 -8.59 23.32 -4.61
N PRO A 70 -8.75 22.14 -5.20
CA PRO A 70 -8.89 22.01 -6.63
C PRO A 70 -10.04 22.90 -7.10
N SER A 71 -9.80 23.63 -8.17
CA SER A 71 -10.81 24.50 -8.79
C SER A 71 -12.11 23.72 -9.01
N PRO A 72 -13.28 24.33 -8.81
CA PRO A 72 -14.55 23.62 -8.97
C PRO A 72 -14.62 23.03 -10.38
N SER A 73 -14.79 21.72 -10.42
CA SER A 73 -15.08 21.00 -11.65
C SER A 73 -16.26 21.67 -12.33
N ARG A 74 -16.19 21.85 -13.65
CA ARG A 74 -17.26 22.46 -14.45
C ARG A 74 -18.57 21.73 -14.11
N ALA A 75 -19.54 22.47 -13.56
CA ALA A 75 -20.84 21.90 -13.21
C ALA A 75 -21.44 21.26 -14.47
N CYS A 76 -21.92 20.03 -14.37
CA CYS A 76 -22.66 19.39 -15.43
C CYS A 76 -24.06 20.01 -15.48
N ALA A 77 -24.51 20.42 -16.66
CA ALA A 77 -25.82 21.04 -16.83
C ALA A 77 -26.93 19.98 -16.94
N ALA A 78 -26.59 18.74 -17.30
CA ALA A 78 -27.55 17.64 -17.36
C ALA A 78 -28.10 17.30 -15.97
N ALA A 79 -29.36 16.90 -15.93
CA ALA A 79 -29.97 16.34 -14.73
C ALA A 79 -29.28 15.01 -14.35
N GLY A 80 -28.84 14.89 -13.10
CA GLY A 80 -28.15 13.69 -12.61
C GLY A 80 -27.35 13.99 -11.36
N THR A 81 -26.88 12.93 -10.71
CA THR A 81 -26.00 13.03 -9.55
C THR A 81 -24.55 12.74 -9.96
N TYR A 82 -23.68 13.70 -9.70
CA TYR A 82 -22.30 13.66 -10.14
C TYR A 82 -21.34 13.78 -8.97
N LEU A 83 -20.39 12.86 -8.86
CA LEU A 83 -19.28 12.98 -7.89
C LEU A 83 -18.39 14.14 -8.31
N THR A 84 -18.09 15.04 -7.37
CA THR A 84 -17.26 16.24 -7.61
C THR A 84 -15.97 16.21 -6.81
N ALA A 85 -15.96 15.59 -5.62
CA ALA A 85 -14.75 15.46 -4.81
C ALA A 85 -14.78 14.21 -3.92
N VAL A 86 -13.59 13.68 -3.64
CA VAL A 86 -13.34 12.69 -2.58
C VAL A 86 -12.28 13.27 -1.66
N ARG A 87 -12.59 13.36 -0.38
CA ARG A 87 -11.70 13.92 0.63
C ARG A 87 -11.53 12.94 1.78
N THR A 88 -10.33 12.89 2.34
CA THR A 88 -10.04 12.10 3.53
C THR A 88 -9.61 13.02 4.66
N GLY A 89 -9.94 12.67 5.89
CA GLY A 89 -9.56 13.41 7.09
C GLY A 89 -9.40 12.50 8.29
N GLN A 90 -8.39 12.78 9.10
CA GLN A 90 -8.20 12.13 10.40
C GLN A 90 -8.85 13.00 11.48
N HIS A 91 -9.63 12.37 12.35
CA HIS A 91 -10.30 12.99 13.50
C HIS A 91 -9.93 12.27 14.80
N ALA A 92 -10.27 12.88 15.93
CA ALA A 92 -10.13 12.21 17.22
C ALA A 92 -11.06 10.99 17.28
N GLY A 93 -10.50 9.79 17.29
CA GLY A 93 -11.23 8.52 17.41
C GLY A 93 -11.78 7.92 16.11
N PHE A 94 -11.67 8.57 14.97
CA PHE A 94 -12.10 8.00 13.68
C PHE A 94 -11.38 8.67 12.49
N ASP A 95 -11.32 7.95 11.38
CA ASP A 95 -10.92 8.49 10.08
C ASP A 95 -12.14 8.62 9.19
N ARG A 96 -12.17 9.65 8.34
CA ARG A 96 -13.31 10.01 7.50
C ARG A 96 -12.96 9.98 6.02
N VAL A 97 -13.89 9.46 5.21
CA VAL A 97 -13.96 9.71 3.77
C VAL A 97 -15.25 10.47 3.50
N ALA A 98 -15.17 11.57 2.78
CA ALA A 98 -16.31 12.36 2.32
C ALA A 98 -16.35 12.34 0.79
N PHE A 99 -17.45 11.90 0.24
CA PHE A 99 -17.77 11.93 -1.19
C PHE A 99 -18.74 13.08 -1.41
N GLU A 100 -18.34 14.08 -2.18
CA GLU A 100 -19.12 15.27 -2.45
C GLU A 100 -19.82 15.13 -3.80
N PHE A 101 -21.09 15.44 -3.84
CA PHE A 101 -21.94 15.29 -5.03
C PHE A 101 -22.56 16.62 -5.43
N SER A 102 -22.87 16.76 -6.73
CA SER A 102 -23.75 17.78 -7.28
C SER A 102 -24.97 17.08 -7.89
N GLY A 103 -26.12 17.79 -7.89
CA GLY A 103 -27.37 17.27 -8.46
C GLY A 103 -28.12 16.32 -7.52
N GLY A 104 -27.79 16.30 -6.24
CA GLY A 104 -28.47 15.50 -5.22
C GLY A 104 -27.62 14.37 -4.63
N LEU A 105 -28.20 13.64 -3.69
CA LEU A 105 -27.55 12.51 -3.02
C LEU A 105 -27.89 11.20 -3.74
N PRO A 106 -26.91 10.33 -4.05
CA PRO A 106 -27.16 9.01 -4.58
C PRO A 106 -27.63 8.03 -3.50
N ALA A 107 -28.21 6.90 -3.90
CA ALA A 107 -28.32 5.74 -3.01
C ALA A 107 -26.91 5.19 -2.73
N TYR A 108 -26.62 4.80 -1.48
CA TYR A 108 -25.29 4.37 -1.08
C TYR A 108 -25.30 3.16 -0.16
N ALA A 109 -24.26 2.35 -0.26
CA ALA A 109 -24.03 1.21 0.62
C ALA A 109 -22.53 0.96 0.81
N ALA A 110 -22.15 0.43 1.97
CA ALA A 110 -20.81 -0.09 2.23
C ALA A 110 -20.91 -1.53 2.74
N SER A 111 -20.00 -2.39 2.31
CA SER A 111 -19.92 -3.77 2.75
C SER A 111 -18.48 -4.24 2.89
N VAL A 112 -18.22 -5.10 3.88
CA VAL A 112 -16.95 -5.80 4.02
C VAL A 112 -16.90 -6.90 2.96
N VAL A 113 -15.79 -6.96 2.22
CA VAL A 113 -15.55 -7.93 1.16
C VAL A 113 -14.19 -8.59 1.32
N LYS A 114 -13.99 -9.75 0.71
CA LYS A 114 -12.68 -10.43 0.68
C LYS A 114 -11.73 -9.79 -0.33
N THR A 115 -12.27 -9.31 -1.44
CA THR A 115 -11.53 -8.73 -2.54
C THR A 115 -12.39 -7.66 -3.21
N VAL A 116 -11.80 -6.54 -3.57
CA VAL A 116 -12.43 -5.54 -4.43
C VAL A 116 -11.96 -5.77 -5.85
N TYR A 117 -12.91 -5.87 -6.77
CA TYR A 117 -12.65 -5.99 -8.19
C TYR A 117 -13.04 -4.71 -8.92
N SER A 118 -12.32 -4.40 -9.98
CA SER A 118 -12.69 -3.34 -10.92
C SER A 118 -13.96 -3.73 -11.68
N ASP A 119 -14.97 -2.87 -11.67
CA ASP A 119 -16.27 -3.13 -12.33
C ASP A 119 -16.14 -3.23 -13.86
N THR A 120 -15.09 -2.65 -14.45
CA THR A 120 -14.90 -2.62 -15.92
C THR A 120 -14.08 -3.79 -16.45
N LYS A 121 -13.08 -4.26 -15.71
CA LYS A 121 -12.11 -5.28 -16.16
C LYS A 121 -12.15 -6.56 -15.33
N GLY A 122 -12.74 -6.52 -14.15
CA GLY A 122 -12.68 -7.64 -13.21
C GLY A 122 -11.30 -7.85 -12.56
N ASP A 123 -10.36 -6.93 -12.76
CA ASP A 123 -9.05 -6.99 -12.13
C ASP A 123 -9.16 -6.70 -10.63
N VAL A 124 -8.27 -7.31 -9.84
CA VAL A 124 -8.18 -7.00 -8.41
C VAL A 124 -7.68 -5.56 -8.23
N VAL A 125 -8.40 -4.79 -7.42
CA VAL A 125 -7.98 -3.46 -6.99
C VAL A 125 -7.02 -3.61 -5.79
N PRO A 126 -5.72 -3.22 -5.92
CA PRO A 126 -4.76 -3.33 -4.83
C PRO A 126 -5.13 -2.41 -3.67
N LEU A 127 -5.29 -2.97 -2.48
CA LEU A 127 -5.68 -2.25 -1.27
C LEU A 127 -4.94 -2.83 -0.07
N ALA A 128 -4.06 -2.05 0.55
CA ALA A 128 -3.44 -2.46 1.81
C ALA A 128 -4.47 -2.56 2.94
N GLY A 129 -4.31 -3.53 3.84
CA GLY A 129 -5.13 -3.65 5.04
C GLY A 129 -5.57 -5.08 5.34
N GLN A 130 -6.09 -5.27 6.54
CA GLN A 130 -6.68 -6.55 6.98
C GLN A 130 -8.16 -6.68 6.62
N VAL A 131 -8.83 -5.56 6.39
CA VAL A 131 -10.25 -5.50 6.05
C VAL A 131 -10.42 -4.62 4.83
N LEU A 132 -11.19 -5.12 3.86
CA LEU A 132 -11.54 -4.39 2.67
C LEU A 132 -13.03 -4.03 2.73
N LEU A 133 -13.32 -2.75 2.47
CA LEU A 133 -14.69 -2.27 2.26
C LEU A 133 -14.89 -1.96 0.77
N ARG A 134 -16.02 -2.40 0.23
CA ARG A 134 -16.55 -1.90 -1.03
C ARG A 134 -17.66 -0.89 -0.73
N VAL A 135 -17.53 0.31 -1.28
CA VAL A 135 -18.54 1.37 -1.23
C VAL A 135 -19.15 1.52 -2.62
N VAL A 136 -20.48 1.56 -2.69
CA VAL A 136 -21.22 1.65 -3.95
C VAL A 136 -22.21 2.79 -3.87
N PHE A 137 -22.24 3.62 -4.90
CA PHE A 137 -23.21 4.66 -5.14
C PHE A 137 -24.02 4.30 -6.37
N ARG A 138 -25.36 4.30 -6.26
CA ARG A 138 -26.27 4.05 -7.38
C ARG A 138 -26.97 5.32 -7.80
N GLY A 139 -27.10 5.53 -9.11
CA GLY A 139 -27.60 6.76 -9.68
C GLY A 139 -26.60 7.90 -9.68
N ALA A 140 -25.28 7.58 -9.59
CA ALA A 140 -24.20 8.57 -9.63
C ALA A 140 -23.11 8.15 -10.61
N THR A 141 -22.41 9.12 -11.17
CA THR A 141 -21.26 8.94 -12.08
C THR A 141 -20.23 10.05 -11.90
N THR A 142 -19.06 9.90 -12.50
CA THR A 142 -18.05 10.96 -12.61
C THR A 142 -18.03 11.63 -13.99
N TRP A 143 -18.97 11.29 -14.86
CA TRP A 143 -19.04 11.77 -16.24
C TRP A 143 -20.27 12.62 -16.50
N CYS A 144 -20.07 13.75 -17.15
CA CYS A 144 -21.14 14.57 -17.67
C CYS A 144 -21.56 14.06 -19.08
N PRO A 145 -22.80 13.58 -19.28
CA PRO A 145 -23.19 12.99 -20.56
C PRO A 145 -23.16 13.98 -21.72
N GLU A 146 -23.44 15.27 -21.48
CA GLU A 146 -23.51 16.30 -22.53
C GLU A 146 -22.13 16.68 -23.09
N SER A 147 -21.11 16.69 -22.23
CA SER A 147 -19.77 17.18 -22.60
C SER A 147 -18.70 16.10 -22.60
N ALA A 148 -19.04 14.87 -22.20
CA ALA A 148 -18.09 13.80 -21.91
C ALA A 148 -16.95 14.22 -20.95
N ALA A 149 -17.17 15.32 -20.21
CA ALA A 149 -16.19 15.83 -19.25
C ALA A 149 -16.31 15.10 -17.92
N ARG A 150 -15.18 14.91 -17.25
CA ARG A 150 -15.15 14.37 -15.90
C ARG A 150 -15.58 15.45 -14.91
N THR A 151 -16.51 15.11 -14.03
CA THR A 151 -16.94 15.94 -12.90
C THR A 151 -16.04 15.75 -11.68
N TYR A 152 -15.39 14.60 -11.58
CA TYR A 152 -14.37 14.30 -10.60
C TYR A 152 -12.99 14.28 -11.26
N ALA A 153 -12.16 15.27 -10.94
CA ALA A 153 -10.78 15.41 -11.44
C ALA A 153 -9.72 15.02 -10.38
N GLY A 154 -10.15 14.46 -9.25
CA GLY A 154 -9.25 14.02 -8.19
C GLY A 154 -8.51 12.72 -8.52
N PRO A 155 -7.58 12.32 -7.66
CA PRO A 155 -6.79 11.11 -7.86
C PRO A 155 -7.65 9.84 -7.79
N HIS A 156 -7.32 8.84 -8.62
CA HIS A 156 -7.96 7.54 -8.58
C HIS A 156 -7.65 6.75 -7.30
N VAL A 157 -6.52 7.03 -6.68
CA VAL A 157 -6.06 6.41 -5.44
C VAL A 157 -5.64 7.48 -4.45
N LEU A 158 -6.16 7.39 -3.23
CA LEU A 158 -5.76 8.18 -2.07
C LEU A 158 -5.11 7.23 -1.07
N THR A 159 -3.93 7.58 -0.58
CA THR A 159 -3.17 6.78 0.39
C THR A 159 -2.90 7.57 1.68
N PRO A 160 -3.94 7.87 2.48
CA PRO A 160 -3.81 8.68 3.67
C PRO A 160 -2.94 8.02 4.75
N TYR A 161 -2.93 6.70 4.83
CA TYR A 161 -2.26 5.92 5.87
C TYR A 161 -2.58 6.44 7.28
N TYR A 162 -3.85 6.74 7.52
CA TYR A 162 -4.36 7.12 8.83
C TYR A 162 -4.38 5.93 9.78
N PRO A 163 -4.68 6.11 11.07
CA PRO A 163 -4.67 5.01 12.04
C PRO A 163 -5.48 3.78 11.62
N ARG A 164 -6.57 3.97 10.87
CA ARG A 164 -7.37 2.86 10.38
C ARG A 164 -7.62 2.89 8.87
N LEU A 165 -7.85 4.06 8.27
CA LEU A 165 -8.06 4.22 6.83
C LEU A 165 -6.71 4.30 6.11
N LEU A 166 -6.38 3.29 5.32
CA LEU A 166 -5.07 3.19 4.65
C LEU A 166 -5.09 3.68 3.22
N VAL A 167 -6.06 3.19 2.46
CA VAL A 167 -6.17 3.42 1.00
C VAL A 167 -7.64 3.60 0.65
N VAL A 168 -7.92 4.52 -0.28
CA VAL A 168 -9.20 4.65 -0.98
C VAL A 168 -8.91 4.64 -2.47
N SER A 169 -9.52 3.74 -3.21
CA SER A 169 -9.32 3.60 -4.66
C SER A 169 -10.66 3.56 -5.39
N THR A 170 -10.73 4.19 -6.56
CA THR A 170 -11.86 3.95 -7.46
C THR A 170 -11.86 2.49 -7.91
N ALA A 171 -13.02 1.87 -7.94
CA ALA A 171 -13.19 0.50 -8.41
C ALA A 171 -14.04 0.41 -9.68
N GLY A 172 -14.89 1.40 -9.97
CA GLY A 172 -15.66 1.47 -11.21
C GLY A 172 -16.58 2.66 -11.28
N ASP A 173 -16.96 2.98 -12.51
CA ASP A 173 -18.00 3.97 -12.87
C ASP A 173 -18.65 3.47 -14.16
N PHE A 174 -19.71 2.70 -14.02
CA PHE A 174 -20.41 2.08 -15.14
C PHE A 174 -21.92 2.09 -14.90
N GLU A 175 -22.70 2.49 -15.90
CA GLU A 175 -24.18 2.53 -15.87
C GLU A 175 -24.73 3.24 -14.61
N GLN A 176 -24.16 4.39 -14.24
CA GLN A 176 -24.51 5.15 -13.04
C GLN A 176 -24.31 4.37 -11.72
N VAL A 177 -23.48 3.36 -11.74
CA VAL A 177 -22.98 2.68 -10.55
C VAL A 177 -21.53 3.08 -10.36
N LEU A 178 -21.28 3.89 -9.35
CA LEU A 178 -19.94 4.34 -8.99
C LEU A 178 -19.47 3.55 -7.77
N SER A 179 -18.29 2.96 -7.84
CA SER A 179 -17.77 2.14 -6.76
C SER A 179 -16.36 2.52 -6.34
N PHE A 180 -16.06 2.30 -5.06
CA PHE A 180 -14.76 2.48 -4.44
C PHE A 180 -14.39 1.27 -3.58
N GLY A 181 -13.09 0.99 -3.54
CA GLY A 181 -12.49 0.09 -2.58
C GLY A 181 -11.75 0.87 -1.50
N MET A 182 -11.80 0.36 -0.27
CA MET A 182 -11.05 0.93 0.85
C MET A 182 -10.34 -0.17 1.62
N GLY A 183 -9.07 0.09 1.96
CA GLY A 183 -8.28 -0.76 2.82
C GLY A 183 -8.22 -0.20 4.24
N LEU A 184 -8.54 -1.06 5.22
CA LEU A 184 -8.55 -0.72 6.64
C LEU A 184 -7.52 -1.54 7.41
N ALA A 185 -6.81 -0.91 8.33
CA ALA A 185 -5.76 -1.53 9.14
C ALA A 185 -6.24 -2.71 10.00
N ALA A 186 -7.50 -2.69 10.46
CA ALA A 186 -8.08 -3.74 11.29
C ALA A 186 -9.61 -3.79 11.20
N PRO A 187 -10.25 -4.90 11.63
CA PRO A 187 -11.70 -4.96 11.84
C PRO A 187 -12.16 -3.92 12.88
N GLY A 188 -13.41 -3.49 12.76
CA GLY A 188 -14.02 -2.57 13.73
C GLY A 188 -15.20 -1.81 13.14
N PRO A 189 -15.87 -0.97 13.94
CA PRO A 189 -17.07 -0.26 13.52
C PRO A 189 -16.80 0.77 12.42
N TYR A 190 -17.79 0.93 11.56
CA TYR A 190 -17.87 2.04 10.60
C TYR A 190 -19.30 2.52 10.48
N ARG A 191 -19.49 3.76 10.06
CA ARG A 191 -20.80 4.37 9.86
C ARG A 191 -20.81 5.16 8.57
N MET A 192 -21.85 4.97 7.75
CA MET A 192 -22.06 5.70 6.51
C MET A 192 -23.37 6.52 6.63
N TYR A 193 -23.33 7.78 6.22
CA TYR A 193 -24.47 8.70 6.33
C TYR A 193 -24.33 9.86 5.34
N ALA A 194 -25.44 10.55 5.09
CA ALA A 194 -25.50 11.70 4.21
C ALA A 194 -25.49 13.01 4.98
N LEU A 195 -24.92 14.04 4.35
CA LEU A 195 -24.95 15.43 4.79
C LEU A 195 -25.37 16.31 3.61
N THR A 196 -26.05 17.40 3.90
CA THR A 196 -26.48 18.43 2.92
C THR A 196 -25.73 19.74 3.12
N GLY A 197 -25.65 20.56 2.07
CA GLY A 197 -25.06 21.87 2.06
C GLY A 197 -23.53 21.92 2.25
N PRO A 198 -22.69 21.38 1.32
CA PRO A 198 -23.01 20.68 0.09
C PRO A 198 -23.41 19.21 0.32
N ASP A 199 -24.02 18.60 -0.70
CA ASP A 199 -24.44 17.20 -0.66
C ASP A 199 -23.22 16.28 -0.57
N ARG A 200 -23.17 15.47 0.48
CA ARG A 200 -22.05 14.54 0.75
C ARG A 200 -22.56 13.24 1.32
N VAL A 201 -21.95 12.16 0.91
CA VAL A 201 -22.02 10.90 1.63
C VAL A 201 -20.70 10.72 2.37
N VAL A 202 -20.78 10.46 3.66
CA VAL A 202 -19.62 10.37 4.56
C VAL A 202 -19.52 8.95 5.09
N LEU A 203 -18.32 8.40 5.09
CA LEU A 203 -17.96 7.15 5.78
C LEU A 203 -16.97 7.48 6.88
N ASP A 204 -17.35 7.21 8.13
CA ASP A 204 -16.49 7.25 9.32
C ASP A 204 -16.07 5.84 9.70
N VAL A 205 -14.78 5.61 9.87
CA VAL A 205 -14.21 4.35 10.38
C VAL A 205 -13.56 4.62 11.73
N SER A 206 -14.10 4.03 12.79
CA SER A 206 -13.63 4.27 14.17
C SER A 206 -12.22 3.72 14.35
N HIS A 207 -11.37 4.43 15.09
CA HIS A 207 -10.04 3.93 15.45
C HIS A 207 -10.17 2.68 16.33
N VAL A 208 -9.23 1.77 16.15
CA VAL A 208 -9.06 0.56 16.95
C VAL A 208 -7.60 0.41 17.33
N ALA A 209 -7.33 -0.14 18.51
CA ALA A 209 -5.97 -0.39 18.94
C ALA A 209 -5.37 -1.55 18.14
N LEU A 210 -4.26 -1.30 17.44
CA LEU A 210 -3.51 -2.32 16.71
C LEU A 210 -2.49 -3.06 17.59
N GLY A 211 -2.30 -2.62 18.83
CA GLY A 211 -1.23 -3.10 19.70
C GLY A 211 0.14 -2.57 19.27
N ARG A 212 1.18 -3.00 20.02
CA ARG A 212 2.56 -2.63 19.70
C ARG A 212 3.00 -3.34 18.41
N PHE A 213 3.62 -2.59 17.50
CA PHE A 213 4.20 -3.18 16.31
C PHE A 213 5.40 -4.09 16.67
N PRO A 214 5.48 -5.32 16.15
CA PRO A 214 6.51 -6.27 16.58
C PRO A 214 7.85 -6.11 15.86
N GLY A 215 7.91 -5.41 14.73
CA GLY A 215 9.12 -5.27 13.92
C GLY A 215 10.17 -4.37 14.56
N ILE A 216 11.44 -4.73 14.42
CA ILE A 216 12.58 -4.04 15.01
C ILE A 216 13.63 -3.57 14.01
N TRP A 217 13.49 -3.95 12.73
CA TRP A 217 14.44 -3.56 11.68
C TRP A 217 13.69 -3.29 10.38
N ASP A 218 14.12 -2.22 9.67
CA ASP A 218 13.58 -1.65 8.44
C ASP A 218 12.13 -1.18 8.61
N ILE A 219 11.20 -2.09 8.83
CA ILE A 219 9.80 -1.79 9.14
C ILE A 219 9.62 -1.85 10.67
N THR A 220 9.46 -0.70 11.33
CA THR A 220 9.45 -0.58 12.80
C THR A 220 8.14 -0.05 13.39
N ASN A 221 7.17 0.28 12.56
CA ASN A 221 5.85 0.75 12.98
C ASN A 221 4.75 0.38 11.98
N TRP A 222 3.48 0.47 12.42
CA TRP A 222 2.33 0.12 11.60
C TRP A 222 2.21 0.95 10.33
N GLN A 223 2.55 2.23 10.35
CA GLN A 223 2.44 3.07 9.14
C GLN A 223 3.45 2.64 8.06
N GLN A 224 4.68 2.35 8.44
CA GLN A 224 5.68 1.79 7.52
C GLN A 224 5.22 0.44 6.97
N TYR A 225 4.67 -0.42 7.84
CA TYR A 225 4.16 -1.72 7.43
C TYR A 225 3.08 -1.59 6.36
N TRP A 226 2.08 -0.73 6.57
CA TRP A 226 1.00 -0.55 5.59
C TRP A 226 1.46 0.06 4.27
N LYS A 227 2.42 0.98 4.31
CA LYS A 227 3.06 1.50 3.09
C LYS A 227 3.78 0.40 2.32
N SER A 228 4.53 -0.46 3.01
CA SER A 228 5.23 -1.59 2.42
C SER A 228 4.27 -2.66 1.91
N GLN A 229 3.16 -2.91 2.62
CA GLN A 229 2.08 -3.78 2.19
C GLN A 229 1.49 -3.28 0.87
N TYR A 230 1.12 -2.01 0.80
CA TYR A 230 0.56 -1.42 -0.41
C TYR A 230 1.54 -1.46 -1.59
N ALA A 231 2.82 -1.19 -1.35
CA ALA A 231 3.86 -1.32 -2.37
C ALA A 231 3.97 -2.77 -2.86
N TRP A 232 3.94 -3.75 -1.95
CA TRP A 232 3.98 -5.17 -2.27
C TRP A 232 2.74 -5.61 -3.07
N ASP A 233 1.54 -5.19 -2.68
CA ASP A 233 0.28 -5.46 -3.38
C ASP A 233 0.28 -4.92 -4.82
N ASN A 234 1.06 -3.88 -5.08
CA ASN A 234 1.29 -3.29 -6.41
C ASN A 234 2.52 -3.86 -7.13
N GLY A 235 3.07 -4.98 -6.68
CA GLY A 235 4.19 -5.67 -7.31
C GLY A 235 5.57 -5.05 -7.03
N HIS A 236 5.66 -4.06 -6.13
CA HIS A 236 6.92 -3.49 -5.70
C HIS A 236 7.48 -4.25 -4.50
N GLN A 237 8.82 -4.31 -4.39
CA GLN A 237 9.52 -4.92 -3.27
C GLN A 237 9.05 -6.37 -2.94
N PRO A 238 8.96 -7.28 -3.93
CA PRO A 238 8.43 -8.62 -3.72
C PRO A 238 9.26 -9.44 -2.71
N TRP A 239 10.53 -9.08 -2.52
CA TRP A 239 11.44 -9.70 -1.56
C TRP A 239 10.98 -9.57 -0.10
N LEU A 240 10.18 -8.55 0.25
CA LEU A 240 9.66 -8.36 1.60
C LEU A 240 8.76 -9.50 2.08
N SER A 241 8.17 -10.27 1.18
CA SER A 241 7.37 -11.44 1.54
C SER A 241 8.20 -12.72 1.73
N ASN A 242 9.48 -12.70 1.34
CA ASN A 242 10.41 -13.82 1.50
C ASN A 242 11.26 -13.65 2.76
N PRO A 243 11.04 -14.46 3.82
CA PRO A 243 11.76 -14.30 5.09
C PRO A 243 13.27 -14.37 4.95
N ALA A 244 13.80 -15.27 4.11
CA ALA A 244 15.24 -15.42 3.93
C ALA A 244 15.86 -14.14 3.30
N MET A 245 15.20 -13.57 2.30
CA MET A 245 15.67 -12.34 1.65
C MET A 245 15.64 -11.14 2.60
N VAL A 246 14.65 -11.06 3.51
CA VAL A 246 14.61 -10.01 4.54
C VAL A 246 15.77 -10.17 5.51
N VAL A 247 16.07 -11.39 5.93
CA VAL A 247 17.23 -11.67 6.83
C VAL A 247 18.55 -11.40 6.12
N GLU A 248 18.70 -11.77 4.85
CA GLU A 248 19.88 -11.41 4.06
C GLU A 248 20.06 -9.90 3.93
N ALA A 249 18.98 -9.16 3.66
CA ALA A 249 19.03 -7.70 3.56
C ALA A 249 19.45 -7.06 4.88
N TRP A 250 18.97 -7.59 6.02
CA TRP A 250 19.39 -7.17 7.34
C TRP A 250 20.90 -7.37 7.55
N SER A 251 21.43 -8.54 7.27
CA SER A 251 22.86 -8.83 7.45
C SER A 251 23.72 -7.99 6.49
N ARG A 252 23.33 -7.86 5.23
CA ARG A 252 24.02 -7.00 4.25
C ARG A 252 24.05 -5.53 4.66
N SER A 253 23.03 -5.04 5.34
CA SER A 253 23.01 -3.64 5.83
C SER A 253 24.10 -3.38 6.88
N ARG A 254 24.59 -4.42 7.55
CA ARG A 254 25.65 -4.35 8.57
C ARG A 254 27.05 -4.58 7.99
N TRP A 255 27.19 -5.54 7.11
CA TRP A 255 28.50 -6.06 6.70
C TRP A 255 28.84 -5.78 5.23
N HIS A 256 27.87 -5.36 4.43
CA HIS A 256 28.02 -5.12 2.97
C HIS A 256 28.52 -6.34 2.18
N THR A 257 28.39 -7.54 2.75
CA THR A 257 28.77 -8.82 2.13
C THR A 257 27.54 -9.73 2.01
N THR A 258 27.68 -10.81 1.24
CA THR A 258 26.61 -11.81 1.13
C THR A 258 26.73 -12.77 2.32
N PRO A 259 25.74 -12.79 3.24
CA PRO A 259 25.75 -13.69 4.38
C PRO A 259 25.38 -15.12 3.99
N VAL A 260 25.74 -16.08 4.83
CA VAL A 260 25.20 -17.43 4.78
C VAL A 260 23.97 -17.48 5.69
N VAL A 261 22.79 -17.62 5.08
CA VAL A 261 21.50 -17.67 5.79
C VAL A 261 20.95 -19.09 5.73
N ARG A 262 20.66 -19.69 6.89
CA ARG A 262 20.07 -21.01 7.02
C ARG A 262 18.81 -20.95 7.86
N GLN A 263 17.67 -21.40 7.32
CA GLN A 263 16.46 -21.56 8.09
C GLN A 263 16.60 -22.73 9.07
N VAL A 264 16.30 -22.48 10.36
CA VAL A 264 16.39 -23.47 11.44
C VAL A 264 15.06 -23.73 12.13
N GLY A 265 14.03 -22.95 11.82
CA GLY A 265 12.69 -23.12 12.36
C GLY A 265 11.68 -22.24 11.60
N ALA A 266 10.40 -22.36 11.93
CA ALA A 266 9.36 -21.50 11.37
C ALA A 266 9.65 -20.05 11.73
N GLY A 267 10.00 -19.24 10.72
CA GLY A 267 10.36 -17.81 10.91
C GLY A 267 11.63 -17.58 11.71
N THR A 268 12.53 -18.58 11.82
CA THR A 268 13.82 -18.46 12.54
C THR A 268 14.96 -18.89 11.63
N PHE A 269 16.01 -18.07 11.60
CA PHE A 269 17.16 -18.23 10.73
C PHE A 269 18.46 -18.07 11.54
N GLN A 270 19.47 -18.85 11.17
CA GLN A 270 20.85 -18.62 11.56
C GLN A 270 21.57 -17.89 10.41
N VAL A 271 22.34 -16.88 10.79
CA VAL A 271 23.13 -16.05 9.87
C VAL A 271 24.58 -16.17 10.31
N THR A 272 25.41 -16.76 9.45
CA THR A 272 26.87 -16.77 9.66
C THR A 272 27.43 -15.47 9.12
N GLU A 273 27.94 -14.64 10.00
CA GLU A 273 28.53 -13.36 9.70
C GLU A 273 29.99 -13.51 9.22
N PRO A 274 30.59 -12.51 8.54
CA PRO A 274 31.95 -12.59 8.02
C PRO A 274 33.03 -12.81 9.08
N ASP A 275 32.76 -12.41 10.32
CA ASP A 275 33.64 -12.61 11.48
C ASP A 275 33.51 -14.02 12.10
N GLY A 276 32.72 -14.92 11.48
CA GLY A 276 32.47 -16.28 11.97
C GLY A 276 31.43 -16.38 13.07
N ARG A 277 30.85 -15.28 13.53
CA ARG A 277 29.76 -15.27 14.49
C ARG A 277 28.48 -15.82 13.83
N VAL A 278 27.66 -16.54 14.61
CA VAL A 278 26.37 -17.03 14.16
C VAL A 278 25.26 -16.33 14.93
N ASP A 279 24.58 -15.40 14.26
CA ASP A 279 23.44 -14.69 14.81
C ASP A 279 22.16 -15.50 14.57
N THR A 280 21.19 -15.38 15.49
CA THR A 280 19.85 -15.98 15.31
C THR A 280 18.83 -14.87 15.12
N VAL A 281 18.15 -14.88 13.98
CA VAL A 281 17.16 -13.89 13.59
C VAL A 281 15.79 -14.54 13.51
N SER A 282 14.80 -13.97 14.20
CA SER A 282 13.42 -14.44 14.16
C SER A 282 12.49 -13.33 13.70
N GLY A 283 11.41 -13.72 13.04
CA GLY A 283 10.40 -12.79 12.59
C GLY A 283 9.07 -13.45 12.24
N MET A 284 8.13 -12.63 11.80
CA MET A 284 6.77 -13.04 11.49
C MET A 284 6.10 -12.10 10.49
N ARG A 285 4.94 -12.51 9.97
CA ARG A 285 3.99 -11.57 9.37
C ARG A 285 3.12 -10.99 10.49
N PRO A 286 3.07 -9.65 10.66
CA PRO A 286 2.31 -9.01 11.75
C PRO A 286 0.80 -9.20 11.64
N VAL A 287 0.30 -9.51 10.44
CA VAL A 287 -1.12 -9.69 10.14
C VAL A 287 -1.35 -11.00 9.38
N THR A 288 -2.59 -11.46 9.35
CA THR A 288 -2.97 -12.75 8.74
C THR A 288 -3.06 -12.71 7.22
N VAL A 289 -3.16 -11.53 6.62
CA VAL A 289 -3.15 -11.38 5.16
C VAL A 289 -1.74 -11.53 4.59
N PRO A 290 -1.57 -12.01 3.35
CA PRO A 290 -0.27 -12.03 2.69
C PRO A 290 0.37 -10.64 2.66
N GLY A 291 1.69 -10.57 2.80
CA GLY A 291 2.39 -9.28 2.80
C GLY A 291 3.80 -9.37 3.38
N PRO A 292 4.38 -8.22 3.75
CA PRO A 292 5.72 -8.13 4.28
C PRO A 292 5.95 -8.98 5.53
N TRP A 293 7.09 -9.62 5.57
CA TRP A 293 7.61 -10.28 6.76
C TRP A 293 8.54 -9.33 7.49
N VAL A 294 8.52 -9.32 8.82
CA VAL A 294 9.32 -8.41 9.65
C VAL A 294 10.17 -9.14 10.66
N ILE A 295 11.38 -8.64 10.91
CA ILE A 295 12.27 -9.13 11.98
C ILE A 295 11.72 -8.64 13.31
N THR A 296 11.53 -9.58 14.26
CA THR A 296 10.99 -9.28 15.59
C THR A 296 11.99 -9.51 16.71
N LYS A 297 13.04 -10.29 16.45
CA LYS A 297 14.08 -10.59 17.44
C LYS A 297 15.40 -10.90 16.75
N ILE A 298 16.49 -10.40 17.32
CA ILE A 298 17.86 -10.76 16.95
C ILE A 298 18.58 -11.18 18.21
N ALA A 299 19.19 -12.36 18.19
CA ALA A 299 20.11 -12.84 19.22
C ALA A 299 21.49 -12.94 18.58
N TYR A 300 22.39 -12.07 18.99
CA TYR A 300 23.75 -12.03 18.49
C TYR A 300 24.56 -13.19 19.09
N GLY A 301 25.26 -13.94 18.27
CA GLY A 301 26.20 -14.97 18.69
C GLY A 301 27.45 -14.37 19.36
N ALA A 302 28.14 -15.18 20.13
CA ALA A 302 29.46 -14.79 20.62
C ALA A 302 30.44 -14.67 19.44
N ALA A 303 31.30 -13.67 19.47
CA ALA A 303 32.41 -13.64 18.53
C ALA A 303 33.26 -14.90 18.74
N PRO A 304 33.74 -15.58 17.68
CA PRO A 304 34.68 -16.65 17.86
C PRO A 304 35.90 -16.06 18.62
N ASN A 305 36.27 -16.74 19.70
CA ASN A 305 37.40 -16.31 20.51
C ASN A 305 38.61 -16.13 19.60
N GLY A 306 39.05 -14.87 19.48
CA GLY A 306 40.26 -14.57 18.71
C GLY A 306 41.42 -15.37 19.30
N THR A 307 41.96 -16.28 18.54
CA THR A 307 43.27 -16.92 18.78
C THR A 307 44.38 -15.93 18.50
#